data_822e1f19321224489ef063cc4f1a3aa7
#
_entry.id   822e1f19321224489ef063cc4f1a3aa7
#
_cell.length_a   1.000
_cell.length_b   1.000
_cell.length_c   1.000
_cell.angle_alpha   90.00
_cell.angle_beta   90.00
_cell.angle_gamma   90.00
#
_symmetry.space_group_name_H-M   'P 1'
#
loop_
_entity.id
_entity.type
_entity.pdbx_description
1 polymer ?
#
loop_
_entity_poly.entity_id
_entity_poly.type
_entity_poly.pdbx_seq_one_letter_code
_entity_poly.pdbx_strand_id
1 'polypeptide(L)'
;MSIKVLLLTPYSFQKYGGVQNQVNLIEDYLSSHEEFEVKVFAYGKTESLDSNKVFNIPFNSSVSSVLLFPNRKLLLDYIDWADVVHVHEPFVPIFFWKLPKNKKYIFTHHASLGRIITNILSIVYKFNRYRSISTYVSKSAKSNALSLNSEPVLIPNTV
;
A
#
# COMPACT_ATOMS: atom_id res chain seq x y z
N MET A 1 -7.66 -0.86 -24.81
CA MET A 1 -7.26 -1.84 -23.79
C MET A 1 -6.95 -1.05 -22.53
N SER A 2 -7.72 -1.21 -21.47
CA SER A 2 -7.55 -0.45 -20.23
C SER A 2 -6.40 -1.02 -19.39
N ILE A 3 -5.71 -0.14 -18.67
CA ILE A 3 -4.66 -0.51 -17.70
C ILE A 3 -5.37 -0.84 -16.38
N LYS A 4 -5.15 -2.04 -15.87
CA LYS A 4 -5.74 -2.52 -14.61
C LYS A 4 -4.86 -2.14 -13.42
N VAL A 5 -5.37 -1.27 -12.55
CA VAL A 5 -4.66 -0.77 -11.37
C VAL A 5 -5.31 -1.30 -10.10
N LEU A 6 -4.52 -1.96 -9.26
CA LEU A 6 -4.93 -2.35 -7.91
C LEU A 6 -4.34 -1.39 -6.89
N LEU A 7 -5.18 -0.67 -6.16
CA LEU A 7 -4.79 0.09 -4.98
C LEU A 7 -4.86 -0.83 -3.75
N LEU A 8 -3.72 -1.11 -3.14
CA LEU A 8 -3.57 -2.05 -2.03
C LEU A 8 -3.15 -1.30 -0.77
N THR A 9 -3.95 -1.36 0.29
CA THR A 9 -3.60 -0.75 1.58
C THR A 9 -4.00 -1.66 2.75
N PRO A 10 -3.20 -1.71 3.83
CA PRO A 10 -3.56 -2.44 5.03
C PRO A 10 -4.58 -1.70 5.89
N TYR A 11 -4.76 -0.39 5.68
CA TYR A 11 -5.65 0.42 6.52
C TYR A 11 -7.12 0.17 6.21
N SER A 12 -7.91 0.07 7.28
CA SER A 12 -9.37 -0.10 7.19
C SER A 12 -10.04 1.22 6.80
N PHE A 13 -11.02 1.15 5.91
CA PHE A 13 -11.87 2.28 5.53
C PHE A 13 -13.01 2.55 6.51
N GLN A 14 -13.13 1.79 7.59
CA GLN A 14 -14.09 2.10 8.67
C GLN A 14 -13.69 3.34 9.49
N LYS A 15 -12.42 3.73 9.46
CA LYS A 15 -11.92 4.98 10.06
C LYS A 15 -11.17 5.75 8.99
N TYR A 16 -11.57 6.97 8.76
CA TYR A 16 -10.90 7.85 7.79
C TYR A 16 -9.58 8.38 8.35
N GLY A 17 -8.58 8.46 7.48
CA GLY A 17 -7.26 9.02 7.74
C GLY A 17 -6.59 9.45 6.44
N GLY A 18 -5.41 10.03 6.53
CA GLY A 18 -4.69 10.58 5.37
C GLY A 18 -4.43 9.56 4.26
N VAL A 19 -4.14 8.31 4.62
CA VAL A 19 -3.90 7.23 3.64
C VAL A 19 -5.19 6.87 2.90
N GLN A 20 -6.30 6.69 3.61
CA GLN A 20 -7.60 6.37 3.02
C GLN A 20 -8.08 7.49 2.09
N ASN A 21 -7.90 8.74 2.52
CA ASN A 21 -8.23 9.89 1.68
C ASN A 21 -7.42 9.88 0.38
N GLN A 22 -6.12 9.66 0.45
CA GLN A 22 -5.28 9.60 -0.75
C GLN A 22 -5.65 8.43 -1.66
N VAL A 23 -5.96 7.25 -1.11
CA VAL A 23 -6.42 6.11 -1.90
C VAL A 23 -7.73 6.44 -2.62
N ASN A 24 -8.71 7.07 -1.95
CA ASN A 24 -9.95 7.49 -2.60
C ASN A 24 -9.70 8.50 -3.72
N LEU A 25 -8.86 9.51 -3.49
CA LEU A 25 -8.55 10.51 -4.52
C LEU A 25 -7.90 9.89 -5.77
N ILE A 26 -7.01 8.92 -5.57
CA ILE A 26 -6.39 8.19 -6.70
C ILE A 26 -7.42 7.30 -7.39
N GLU A 27 -8.27 6.58 -6.62
CA GLU A 27 -9.36 5.77 -7.16
C GLU A 27 -10.31 6.60 -8.02
N ASP A 28 -10.80 7.73 -7.49
CA ASP A 28 -11.73 8.64 -8.17
C ASP A 28 -11.09 9.22 -9.44
N TYR A 29 -9.83 9.69 -9.33
CA TYR A 29 -9.12 10.26 -10.48
C TYR A 29 -8.92 9.23 -11.59
N LEU A 30 -8.37 8.06 -11.28
CA LEU A 30 -8.12 7.04 -12.30
C LEU A 30 -9.42 6.48 -12.87
N SER A 31 -10.48 6.32 -12.08
CA SER A 31 -11.78 5.82 -12.54
C SER A 31 -12.52 6.81 -13.43
N SER A 32 -12.16 8.11 -13.38
CA SER A 32 -12.69 9.12 -14.29
C SER A 32 -12.10 9.07 -15.70
N HIS A 33 -11.08 8.25 -15.94
CA HIS A 33 -10.39 8.11 -17.21
C HIS A 33 -10.63 6.71 -17.79
N GLU A 34 -11.18 6.61 -19.00
CA GLU A 34 -11.54 5.36 -19.67
C GLU A 34 -10.35 4.41 -19.93
N GLU A 35 -9.13 4.92 -19.87
CA GLU A 35 -7.90 4.15 -20.04
C GLU A 35 -7.52 3.30 -18.80
N PHE A 36 -8.19 3.52 -17.65
CA PHE A 36 -7.91 2.78 -16.41
C PHE A 36 -9.13 1.98 -15.94
N GLU A 37 -8.85 0.82 -15.38
CA GLU A 37 -9.78 0.02 -14.61
C GLU A 37 -9.19 -0.16 -13.21
N VAL A 38 -9.90 0.30 -12.16
CA VAL A 38 -9.36 0.38 -10.80
C VAL A 38 -10.10 -0.54 -9.86
N LYS A 39 -9.35 -1.21 -8.97
CA LYS A 39 -9.90 -1.92 -7.81
C LYS A 39 -9.12 -1.52 -6.56
N VAL A 40 -9.80 -1.54 -5.43
CA VAL A 40 -9.18 -1.31 -4.11
C VAL A 40 -9.22 -2.59 -3.30
N PHE A 41 -8.07 -2.99 -2.74
CA PHE A 41 -7.99 -4.08 -1.76
C PHE A 41 -7.73 -3.48 -0.37
N ALA A 42 -8.78 -3.33 0.39
CA ALA A 42 -8.77 -2.82 1.75
C ALA A 42 -10.03 -3.26 2.51
N TYR A 43 -9.93 -3.45 3.82
CA TYR A 43 -11.12 -3.70 4.64
C TYR A 43 -12.08 -2.50 4.59
N GLY A 44 -13.35 -2.76 4.32
CA GLY A 44 -14.39 -1.73 4.13
C GLY A 44 -14.56 -1.25 2.69
N LYS A 45 -13.71 -1.69 1.75
CA LYS A 45 -13.85 -1.49 0.30
C LYS A 45 -13.99 -2.83 -0.43
N THR A 46 -13.28 -3.85 0.01
CA THR A 46 -13.29 -5.18 -0.58
C THR A 46 -14.28 -6.06 0.18
N GLU A 47 -15.20 -6.66 -0.56
CA GLU A 47 -16.12 -7.65 0.00
C GLU A 47 -15.39 -8.90 0.51
N SER A 48 -16.00 -9.61 1.44
CA SER A 48 -15.48 -10.89 1.97
C SER A 48 -14.16 -10.80 2.77
N LEU A 49 -13.73 -9.60 3.18
CA LEU A 49 -12.65 -9.46 4.15
C LEU A 49 -13.19 -9.58 5.59
N ASP A 50 -12.55 -10.44 6.38
CA ASP A 50 -12.96 -10.78 7.74
C ASP A 50 -12.61 -9.65 8.73
N SER A 51 -13.61 -9.11 9.43
CA SER A 51 -13.43 -8.10 10.48
C SER A 51 -12.55 -8.56 11.64
N ASN A 52 -12.54 -9.88 11.94
CA ASN A 52 -11.70 -10.45 13.00
C ASN A 52 -10.19 -10.40 12.67
N LYS A 53 -9.84 -10.01 11.44
CA LYS A 53 -8.44 -9.81 11.01
C LYS A 53 -8.02 -8.34 11.01
N VAL A 54 -8.90 -7.42 11.44
CA VAL A 54 -8.63 -5.99 11.57
C VAL A 54 -8.31 -5.66 13.02
N PHE A 55 -7.15 -5.07 13.24
CA PHE A 55 -6.64 -4.74 14.57
C PHE A 55 -6.42 -3.24 14.71
N ASN A 56 -6.75 -2.71 15.89
CA ASN A 56 -6.46 -1.33 16.24
C ASN A 56 -5.04 -1.22 16.79
N ILE A 57 -4.17 -0.54 16.06
CA ILE A 57 -2.76 -0.35 16.42
C ILE A 57 -2.54 1.11 16.79
N PRO A 58 -2.05 1.41 18.01
CA PRO A 58 -1.65 2.78 18.36
C PRO A 58 -0.39 3.16 17.59
N PHE A 59 -0.41 4.31 16.93
CA PHE A 59 0.71 4.84 16.18
C PHE A 59 0.75 6.38 16.25
N ASN A 60 1.86 6.96 16.74
CA ASN A 60 2.07 8.41 16.81
C ASN A 60 0.87 9.20 17.36
N SER A 61 0.38 8.84 18.54
CA SER A 61 -0.76 9.49 19.23
C SER A 61 -2.13 9.31 18.53
N SER A 62 -2.22 8.45 17.53
CA SER A 62 -3.45 8.05 16.85
C SER A 62 -3.66 6.53 16.92
N VAL A 63 -4.86 6.08 16.62
CA VAL A 63 -5.18 4.65 16.51
C VAL A 63 -5.55 4.33 15.07
N SER A 64 -4.78 3.49 14.43
CA SER A 64 -5.02 3.01 13.07
C SER A 64 -5.64 1.61 13.10
N SER A 65 -6.71 1.42 12.35
CA SER A 65 -7.33 0.09 12.15
C SER A 65 -6.68 -0.57 10.93
N VAL A 66 -6.02 -1.70 11.14
CA VAL A 66 -5.13 -2.33 10.16
C VAL A 66 -5.52 -3.79 9.95
N LEU A 67 -5.69 -4.20 8.70
CA LEU A 67 -5.85 -5.59 8.30
C LEU A 67 -4.48 -6.28 8.38
N LEU A 68 -4.31 -7.21 9.32
CA LEU A 68 -3.02 -7.89 9.50
C LEU A 68 -2.87 -9.13 8.59
N PHE A 69 -3.93 -9.93 8.48
CA PHE A 69 -3.90 -11.21 7.78
C PHE A 69 -5.07 -11.30 6.79
N PRO A 70 -4.89 -10.86 5.52
CA PRO A 70 -5.94 -11.00 4.50
C PRO A 70 -6.14 -12.47 4.12
N ASN A 71 -7.31 -12.77 3.56
CA ASN A 71 -7.51 -14.03 2.86
C ASN A 71 -6.51 -14.12 1.70
N ARG A 72 -5.60 -15.09 1.75
CA ARG A 72 -4.49 -15.25 0.82
C ARG A 72 -4.96 -15.47 -0.62
N LYS A 73 -5.99 -16.28 -0.82
CA LYS A 73 -6.54 -16.55 -2.15
C LYS A 73 -7.13 -15.27 -2.74
N LEU A 74 -7.99 -14.59 -1.98
CA LEU A 74 -8.61 -13.34 -2.42
C LEU A 74 -7.56 -12.26 -2.77
N LEU A 75 -6.51 -12.11 -1.94
CA LEU A 75 -5.40 -11.18 -2.22
C LEU A 75 -4.71 -11.51 -3.55
N LEU A 76 -4.41 -12.79 -3.80
CA LEU A 76 -3.76 -13.21 -5.03
C LEU A 76 -4.67 -13.01 -6.25
N ASP A 77 -5.96 -13.31 -6.16
CA ASP A 77 -6.93 -13.09 -7.24
C ASP A 77 -6.97 -11.60 -7.66
N TYR A 78 -6.93 -10.67 -6.68
CA TYR A 78 -6.86 -9.22 -6.94
C TYR A 78 -5.53 -8.81 -7.58
N ILE A 79 -4.40 -9.33 -7.08
CA ILE A 79 -3.08 -9.04 -7.63
C ILE A 79 -2.94 -9.59 -9.04
N ASP A 80 -3.43 -10.80 -9.30
CA ASP A 80 -3.34 -11.43 -10.63
C ASP A 80 -4.17 -10.72 -11.68
N TRP A 81 -5.31 -10.14 -11.28
CA TRP A 81 -6.12 -9.29 -12.15
C TRP A 81 -5.39 -8.02 -12.60
N ALA A 82 -4.50 -7.46 -11.80
CA ALA A 82 -3.89 -6.15 -12.02
C ALA A 82 -2.65 -6.20 -12.94
N ASP A 83 -2.48 -5.18 -13.78
CA ASP A 83 -1.25 -4.90 -14.51
C ASP A 83 -0.23 -4.18 -13.63
N VAL A 84 -0.72 -3.29 -12.75
CA VAL A 84 0.07 -2.52 -11.78
C VAL A 84 -0.58 -2.61 -10.40
N VAL A 85 0.22 -2.86 -9.38
CA VAL A 85 -0.20 -2.88 -7.97
C VAL A 85 0.40 -1.69 -7.25
N HIS A 86 -0.43 -0.73 -6.86
CA HIS A 86 -0.04 0.44 -6.09
C HIS A 86 -0.28 0.17 -4.60
N VAL A 87 0.79 -0.04 -3.87
CA VAL A 87 0.79 -0.40 -2.46
C VAL A 87 1.02 0.82 -1.60
N HIS A 88 0.06 1.14 -0.75
CA HIS A 88 0.17 2.21 0.25
C HIS A 88 0.64 1.64 1.58
N GLU A 89 1.74 2.17 2.11
CA GLU A 89 2.45 1.71 3.31
C GLU A 89 2.93 0.25 3.18
N PRO A 90 3.97 -0.01 2.37
CA PRO A 90 4.36 -1.37 1.99
C PRO A 90 5.03 -2.18 3.12
N PHE A 91 5.47 -1.54 4.21
CA PHE A 91 6.26 -2.25 5.21
C PHE A 91 5.39 -3.15 6.11
N VAL A 92 4.60 -2.58 7.01
CA VAL A 92 3.84 -3.36 8.00
C VAL A 92 2.35 -3.09 7.83
N PRO A 93 1.53 -4.12 7.75
CA PRO A 93 1.80 -5.56 7.74
C PRO A 93 2.04 -6.18 6.35
N ILE A 94 1.97 -5.41 5.28
CA ILE A 94 2.01 -5.89 3.88
C ILE A 94 3.26 -6.73 3.60
N PHE A 95 4.37 -6.40 4.25
CA PHE A 95 5.59 -7.20 4.20
C PHE A 95 5.34 -8.70 4.48
N PHE A 96 4.48 -9.02 5.44
CA PHE A 96 4.15 -10.41 5.79
C PHE A 96 3.16 -11.06 4.82
N TRP A 97 2.55 -10.29 3.93
CA TRP A 97 1.59 -10.81 2.95
C TRP A 97 2.25 -11.54 1.78
N LYS A 98 3.59 -11.51 1.67
CA LYS A 98 4.39 -12.21 0.65
C LYS A 98 3.86 -11.97 -0.76
N LEU A 99 3.93 -10.74 -1.23
CA LEU A 99 3.47 -10.34 -2.55
C LEU A 99 4.19 -11.11 -3.66
N PRO A 100 3.54 -11.46 -4.79
CA PRO A 100 4.18 -12.08 -5.95
C PRO A 100 5.28 -11.19 -6.54
N LYS A 101 6.39 -11.79 -7.01
CA LYS A 101 7.55 -11.04 -7.54
C LYS A 101 7.42 -10.65 -9.01
N ASN A 102 6.50 -11.27 -9.73
CA ASN A 102 6.31 -11.13 -11.18
C ASN A 102 5.41 -9.96 -11.59
N LYS A 103 4.99 -9.13 -10.65
CA LYS A 103 4.13 -7.96 -10.90
C LYS A 103 4.94 -6.66 -10.85
N LYS A 104 4.38 -5.58 -11.43
CA LYS A 104 4.89 -4.22 -11.31
C LYS A 104 4.28 -3.56 -10.08
N TYR A 105 5.11 -2.96 -9.24
CA TYR A 105 4.67 -2.33 -8.00
C TYR A 105 5.00 -0.83 -7.98
N ILE A 106 4.10 -0.06 -7.38
CA ILE A 106 4.38 1.28 -6.87
C ILE A 106 4.25 1.20 -5.35
N PHE A 107 5.29 1.55 -4.61
CA PHE A 107 5.28 1.55 -3.14
C PHE A 107 5.26 2.98 -2.63
N THR A 108 4.13 3.40 -2.04
CA THR A 108 3.99 4.75 -1.45
C THR A 108 4.12 4.68 0.07
N HIS A 109 5.08 5.43 0.60
CA HIS A 109 5.35 5.53 2.03
C HIS A 109 4.67 6.77 2.61
N HIS A 110 3.82 6.57 3.62
CA HIS A 110 3.06 7.63 4.28
C HIS A 110 3.64 8.00 5.64
N ALA A 111 4.19 7.03 6.37
CA ALA A 111 4.72 7.21 7.70
C ALA A 111 6.24 7.02 7.74
N SER A 112 6.88 7.60 8.75
CA SER A 112 8.28 7.29 9.10
C SER A 112 8.29 6.17 10.13
N LEU A 113 8.91 5.04 9.79
CA LEU A 113 9.27 4.01 10.75
C LEU A 113 10.62 4.34 11.39
N GLY A 114 10.82 3.89 12.61
CA GLY A 114 12.13 4.04 13.27
C GLY A 114 13.26 3.43 12.43
N ARG A 115 14.42 4.07 12.41
CA ARG A 115 15.57 3.72 11.54
C ARG A 115 15.96 2.24 11.60
N ILE A 116 15.91 1.62 12.79
CA ILE A 116 16.25 0.20 12.96
C ILE A 116 15.26 -0.70 12.21
N ILE A 117 13.95 -0.43 12.37
CA ILE A 117 12.88 -1.20 11.72
C ILE A 117 12.98 -1.02 10.19
N THR A 118 13.18 0.20 9.73
CA THR A 118 13.36 0.51 8.31
C THR A 118 14.53 -0.27 7.71
N ASN A 119 15.67 -0.32 8.38
CA ASN A 119 16.85 -1.06 7.91
C ASN A 119 16.58 -2.56 7.81
N ILE A 120 15.97 -3.17 8.83
CA ILE A 120 15.63 -4.60 8.81
C ILE A 120 14.67 -4.92 7.66
N LEU A 121 13.60 -4.15 7.53
CA LEU A 121 12.60 -4.37 6.48
C LEU A 121 13.18 -4.14 5.08
N SER A 122 14.07 -3.15 4.91
CA SER A 122 14.71 -2.87 3.63
C SER A 122 15.60 -4.04 3.14
N ILE A 123 16.31 -4.67 4.06
CA ILE A 123 17.13 -5.84 3.72
C ILE A 123 16.25 -6.94 3.12
N VAL A 124 15.12 -7.24 3.77
CA VAL A 124 14.22 -8.31 3.30
C VAL A 124 13.53 -7.94 1.99
N TYR A 125 13.16 -6.65 1.78
CA TYR A 125 12.64 -6.19 0.49
C TYR A 125 13.67 -6.31 -0.63
N LYS A 126 14.93 -5.97 -0.38
CA LYS A 126 16.03 -6.14 -1.36
C LYS A 126 16.22 -7.59 -1.78
N PHE A 127 16.08 -8.54 -0.85
CA PHE A 127 16.11 -9.96 -1.20
C PHE A 127 14.93 -10.41 -2.06
N ASN A 128 13.78 -9.75 -1.95
CA ASN A 128 12.61 -10.07 -2.76
C ASN A 128 12.68 -9.57 -4.20
N ARG A 129 13.55 -8.60 -4.52
CA ARG A 129 13.77 -8.05 -5.87
C ARG A 129 12.49 -7.71 -6.62
N TYR A 130 11.58 -6.98 -5.98
CA TYR A 130 10.38 -6.49 -6.65
C TYR A 130 10.71 -5.52 -7.78
N ARG A 131 9.99 -5.60 -8.90
CA ARG A 131 10.00 -4.56 -9.94
C ARG A 131 9.15 -3.40 -9.43
N SER A 132 9.77 -2.43 -8.78
CA SER A 132 9.03 -1.38 -8.09
C SER A 132 9.62 0.00 -8.31
N ILE A 133 8.72 0.99 -8.21
CA ILE A 133 9.03 2.40 -8.02
C ILE A 133 8.63 2.74 -6.58
N SER A 134 9.49 3.43 -5.85
CA SER A 134 9.17 3.93 -4.51
C SER A 134 8.77 5.38 -4.56
N THR A 135 7.70 5.73 -3.84
CA THR A 135 7.23 7.10 -3.68
C THR A 135 7.05 7.43 -2.20
N TYR A 136 7.02 8.70 -1.86
CA TYR A 136 6.83 9.17 -0.50
C TYR A 136 6.00 10.45 -0.47
N VAL A 137 5.20 10.63 0.58
CA VAL A 137 4.26 11.76 0.68
C VAL A 137 4.79 12.93 1.49
N SER A 138 5.87 12.73 2.26
CA SER A 138 6.44 13.74 3.14
C SER A 138 7.94 13.55 3.33
N LYS A 139 8.64 14.62 3.77
CA LYS A 139 10.08 14.53 4.08
C LYS A 139 10.40 13.45 5.13
N SER A 140 9.51 13.23 6.09
CA SER A 140 9.68 12.19 7.11
C SER A 140 9.58 10.76 6.55
N ALA A 141 8.75 10.54 5.54
CA ALA A 141 8.60 9.23 4.89
C ALA A 141 9.72 8.93 3.86
N LYS A 142 10.52 9.94 3.47
CA LYS A 142 11.58 9.79 2.46
C LYS A 142 12.60 8.71 2.79
N SER A 143 12.98 8.57 4.07
CA SER A 143 13.95 7.55 4.51
C SER A 143 13.47 6.14 4.25
N ASN A 144 12.17 5.87 4.39
CA ASN A 144 11.58 4.58 4.11
C ASN A 144 11.61 4.29 2.59
N ALA A 145 11.27 5.26 1.76
CA ALA A 145 11.29 5.12 0.31
C ALA A 145 12.72 4.89 -0.22
N LEU A 146 13.72 5.62 0.30
CA LEU A 146 15.15 5.43 -0.04
C LEU A 146 15.66 4.03 0.33
N SER A 147 15.07 3.37 1.31
CA SER A 147 15.47 2.03 1.70
C SER A 147 15.12 0.96 0.66
N LEU A 148 14.12 1.23 -0.18
CA LEU A 148 13.67 0.31 -1.24
C LEU A 148 14.19 0.69 -2.62
N ASN A 149 14.36 1.98 -2.89
CA ASN A 149 14.81 2.50 -4.19
C ASN A 149 15.75 3.70 -3.98
N SER A 150 16.80 3.81 -4.78
CA SER A 150 17.79 4.88 -4.70
C SER A 150 17.23 6.26 -5.10
N GLU A 151 16.20 6.29 -5.93
CA GLU A 151 15.60 7.52 -6.46
C GLU A 151 14.07 7.51 -6.26
N PRO A 152 13.59 7.65 -5.03
CA PRO A 152 12.16 7.70 -4.78
C PRO A 152 11.57 9.04 -5.20
N VAL A 153 10.31 9.01 -5.68
CA VAL A 153 9.58 10.18 -6.15
C VAL A 153 8.72 10.77 -5.02
N LEU A 154 8.79 12.09 -4.84
CA LEU A 154 7.87 12.81 -3.95
C LEU A 154 6.50 12.96 -4.62
N ILE A 155 5.45 12.45 -3.97
CA ILE A 155 4.05 12.66 -4.34
C ILE A 155 3.36 13.22 -3.08
N PRO A 156 3.26 14.55 -2.93
CA PRO A 156 2.64 15.15 -1.75
C PRO A 156 1.19 14.68 -1.58
N ASN A 157 0.75 14.53 -0.33
CA ASN A 157 -0.68 14.38 -0.08
C ASN A 157 -1.40 15.65 -0.57
N THR A 158 -2.46 15.46 -1.34
CA THR A 158 -3.40 16.53 -1.63
C THR A 158 -4.20 16.82 -0.36
N VAL A 159 -4.24 18.08 0.02
CA VAL A 159 -5.01 18.58 1.18
C VAL A 159 -6.47 18.75 0.77
#